data_f1e1eec42faf9cdd92cb7aa71f387352
#
_entry.id   f1e1eec42faf9cdd92cb7aa71f387352
#
_cell.length_a   1.000
_cell.length_b   1.000
_cell.length_c   1.000
_cell.angle_alpha   90.00
_cell.angle_beta   90.00
_cell.angle_gamma   90.00
#
_symmetry.space_group_name_H-M   'P 1'
#
loop_
_entity.id
_entity.type
_entity.pdbx_description
1 polymer ?
#
loop_
_entity_poly.entity_id
_entity_poly.type
_entity_poly.pdbx_seq_one_letter_code
_entity_poly.pdbx_strand_id
1 'polypeptide(L)'
;MAQSIAQYPNYLARSPASTTSVCKTRTNLLDQLGGLVASLNRAALELASAEENLDVSQYDSAEFIVQGLRNDYRIIRVELERHRAQHGC
;
A
#
# COMPACT_ATOMS: atom_id res chain seq x y z
N MET A 1 -8.59 14.87 34.84
CA MET A 1 -8.68 14.63 34.46
C MET A 1 -8.79 14.53 33.88
N ALA A 2 -8.41 14.46 33.77
CA ALA A 2 -8.47 14.20 33.20
C ALA A 2 -8.44 13.91 32.52
N GLN A 3 -8.12 13.68 32.45
CA GLN A 3 -8.06 13.22 31.94
C GLN A 3 -8.14 12.90 31.25
N SER A 4 -7.94 12.87 31.55
CA SER A 4 -7.98 12.37 31.08
C SER A 4 -7.96 11.85 30.43
N ILE A 5 -7.70 11.84 30.60
CA ILE A 5 -7.66 11.28 30.14
C ILE A 5 -7.72 10.69 29.60
N ALA A 6 -7.55 10.66 29.79
CA ALA A 6 -7.54 10.09 29.38
C ALA A 6 -7.61 9.47 28.77
N GLN A 7 -7.41 9.28 28.82
CA GLN A 7 -7.44 8.77 28.41
C GLN A 7 -7.32 8.30 27.62
N TYR A 8 -7.07 8.12 27.94
CA TYR A 8 -6.80 7.70 27.38
C TYR A 8 -6.24 7.49 26.89
N PRO A 9 -6.00 7.47 27.07
CA PRO A 9 -5.33 7.26 26.70
C PRO A 9 -4.82 6.91 26.26
N ASN A 10 -4.43 6.70 26.36
CA ASN A 10 -4.07 6.49 26.01
C ASN A 10 -3.83 6.27 25.43
N TYR A 11 -3.69 6.14 25.66
CA TYR A 11 -3.48 6.30 25.29
C TYR A 11 -3.05 6.71 25.03
N LEU A 12 -2.69 6.61 24.88
CA LEU A 12 -2.28 7.37 24.80
C LEU A 12 -1.22 7.96 25.11
N ALA A 13 -0.62 7.69 25.38
CA ALA A 13 0.44 8.39 25.92
C ALA A 13 1.78 7.99 25.48
N ARG A 14 2.11 7.68 24.50
CA ARG A 14 3.39 7.35 24.08
C ARG A 14 4.03 8.52 23.42
N SER A 15 5.26 8.43 23.17
CA SER A 15 6.02 9.45 22.62
C SER A 15 5.40 9.93 21.35
N PRO A 16 4.72 10.94 21.46
CA PRO A 16 3.73 11.25 20.49
C PRO A 16 4.28 11.67 19.15
N ALA A 17 5.15 12.62 19.14
CA ALA A 17 5.53 13.25 17.89
C ALA A 17 6.26 12.28 16.98
N SER A 18 7.29 11.63 17.49
CA SER A 18 8.08 10.78 16.65
C SER A 18 7.32 9.51 16.28
N THR A 19 6.56 8.96 17.20
CA THR A 19 5.74 7.79 16.90
C THR A 19 4.68 8.11 15.85
N THR A 20 4.05 9.25 15.97
CA THR A 20 3.03 9.67 15.02
C THR A 20 3.61 9.82 13.63
N SER A 21 4.78 10.41 13.52
CA SER A 21 5.45 10.60 12.25
C SER A 21 5.78 9.28 11.59
N VAL A 22 6.29 8.35 12.35
CA VAL A 22 6.66 7.03 11.87
C VAL A 22 5.43 6.27 11.40
N CYS A 23 4.37 6.30 12.19
CA CYS A 23 3.14 5.61 11.83
C CYS A 23 2.45 6.26 10.64
N LYS A 24 2.69 7.54 10.43
CA LYS A 24 2.18 8.23 9.25
C LYS A 24 2.85 7.71 7.98
N THR A 25 4.13 7.42 8.04
CA THR A 25 4.83 6.80 6.92
C THR A 25 4.19 5.46 6.57
N ARG A 26 3.89 4.66 7.59
CA ARG A 26 3.21 3.38 7.38
C ARG A 26 1.87 3.58 6.69
N THR A 27 1.10 4.56 7.14
CA THR A 27 -0.20 4.86 6.54
C THR A 27 -0.05 5.25 5.08
N ASN A 28 0.94 6.07 4.77
CA ASN A 28 1.20 6.46 3.38
C ASN A 28 1.57 5.26 2.52
N LEU A 29 2.38 4.34 3.06
CA LEU A 29 2.74 3.13 2.32
C LEU A 29 1.53 2.25 2.08
N LEU A 30 0.65 2.13 3.06
CA LEU A 30 -0.57 1.35 2.91
C LEU A 30 -1.50 1.97 1.86
N ASP A 31 -1.58 3.29 1.83
CA ASP A 31 -2.37 3.98 0.81
C ASP A 31 -1.82 3.72 -0.58
N GLN A 32 -0.50 3.76 -0.72
CA GLN A 32 0.14 3.45 -2.00
C GLN A 32 -0.13 2.01 -2.42
N LEU A 33 -0.07 1.10 -1.46
CA LEU A 33 -0.35 -0.31 -1.72
C LEU A 33 -1.78 -0.50 -2.22
N GLY A 34 -2.74 0.17 -1.57
CA GLY A 34 -4.14 0.12 -1.99
C GLY A 34 -4.33 0.62 -3.41
N GLY A 35 -3.66 1.72 -3.76
CA GLY A 35 -3.70 2.26 -5.11
C GLY A 35 -3.13 1.29 -6.14
N LEU A 36 -2.03 0.62 -5.77
CA LEU A 36 -1.42 -0.37 -6.67
C LEU A 36 -2.33 -1.57 -6.88
N VAL A 37 -3.00 -2.02 -5.82
CA VAL A 37 -3.94 -3.15 -5.94
C VAL A 37 -5.09 -2.79 -6.87
N ALA A 38 -5.63 -1.58 -6.73
CA ALA A 38 -6.71 -1.13 -7.61
C ALA A 38 -6.24 -1.06 -9.07
N SER A 39 -5.03 -0.57 -9.30
CA SER A 39 -4.46 -0.50 -10.65
C SER A 39 -4.21 -1.89 -11.21
N LEU A 40 -3.73 -2.82 -10.37
CA LEU A 40 -3.53 -4.20 -10.79
C LEU A 40 -4.83 -4.86 -11.21
N ASN A 41 -5.89 -4.64 -10.44
CA ASN A 41 -7.19 -5.20 -10.79
C ASN A 41 -7.68 -4.68 -12.13
N ARG A 42 -7.51 -3.38 -12.38
CA ARG A 42 -7.91 -2.79 -13.65
C ARG A 42 -7.10 -3.34 -14.81
N ALA A 43 -5.79 -3.45 -14.62
CA ALA A 43 -4.92 -3.98 -15.67
C ALA A 43 -5.21 -5.44 -15.94
N ALA A 44 -5.56 -6.21 -14.92
CA ALA A 44 -5.93 -7.61 -15.08
C ALA A 44 -7.21 -7.76 -15.91
N LEU A 45 -8.17 -6.85 -15.72
CA LEU A 45 -9.38 -6.86 -16.51
C LEU A 45 -9.08 -6.54 -17.97
N GLU A 46 -8.17 -5.61 -18.22
CA GLU A 46 -7.76 -5.29 -19.59
C GLU A 46 -7.05 -6.47 -20.22
N LEU A 47 -6.25 -7.18 -19.47
CA LEU A 47 -5.56 -8.36 -19.95
C LEU A 47 -6.56 -9.43 -20.37
N ALA A 48 -7.56 -9.68 -19.52
CA ALA A 48 -8.61 -10.64 -19.81
C ALA A 48 -9.41 -10.25 -21.03
N SER A 49 -9.70 -8.97 -21.19
CA SER A 49 -10.42 -8.45 -22.36
C SER A 49 -9.60 -8.64 -23.62
N ALA A 50 -8.30 -8.39 -23.56
CA ALA A 50 -7.43 -8.57 -24.71
C ALA A 50 -7.38 -10.05 -25.12
N GLU A 51 -7.32 -10.94 -24.14
CA GLU A 51 -7.37 -12.38 -24.42
C GLU A 51 -8.66 -12.77 -25.12
N GLU A 52 -9.76 -12.29 -24.58
CA GLU A 52 -11.07 -12.60 -25.12
C GLU A 52 -11.22 -12.10 -26.56
N ASN A 53 -10.67 -10.94 -26.85
CA ASN A 53 -10.77 -10.31 -28.16
C ASN A 53 -9.64 -10.71 -29.09
N LEU A 54 -8.71 -11.53 -28.65
CA LEU A 54 -7.54 -11.96 -29.41
C LEU A 54 -6.73 -10.76 -29.92
N ASP A 55 -6.65 -9.73 -29.09
CA ASP A 55 -5.92 -8.51 -29.43
C ASP A 55 -4.51 -8.58 -28.83
N VAL A 56 -3.56 -9.00 -29.66
CA VAL A 56 -2.19 -9.23 -29.22
C VAL A 56 -1.54 -7.92 -28.74
N SER A 57 -1.80 -6.84 -29.43
CA SER A 57 -1.20 -5.55 -29.08
C SER A 57 -1.70 -5.08 -27.73
N GLN A 58 -3.00 -5.17 -27.49
CA GLN A 58 -3.57 -4.80 -26.21
C GLN A 58 -3.07 -5.74 -25.09
N TYR A 59 -2.97 -7.02 -25.39
CA TYR A 59 -2.47 -8.01 -24.44
C TYR A 59 -1.05 -7.66 -24.00
N ASP A 60 -0.17 -7.39 -24.96
CA ASP A 60 1.23 -7.08 -24.64
C ASP A 60 1.33 -5.82 -23.79
N SER A 61 0.54 -4.80 -24.13
CA SER A 61 0.53 -3.56 -23.35
C SER A 61 0.06 -3.79 -21.93
N ALA A 62 -1.04 -4.53 -21.79
CA ALA A 62 -1.61 -4.82 -20.48
C ALA A 62 -0.65 -5.66 -19.64
N GLU A 63 0.01 -6.63 -20.25
CA GLU A 63 0.96 -7.48 -19.56
C GLU A 63 2.15 -6.66 -19.04
N PHE A 64 2.64 -5.75 -19.85
CA PHE A 64 3.73 -4.88 -19.46
C PHE A 64 3.34 -4.05 -18.23
N ILE A 65 2.14 -3.51 -18.23
CA ILE A 65 1.63 -2.71 -17.12
C ILE A 65 1.50 -3.58 -15.86
N VAL A 66 0.95 -4.78 -16.00
CA VAL A 66 0.79 -5.70 -14.87
C VAL A 66 2.14 -6.01 -14.24
N GLN A 67 3.15 -6.28 -15.05
CA GLN A 67 4.46 -6.60 -14.52
C GLN A 67 5.09 -5.43 -13.78
N GLY A 68 4.94 -4.22 -14.32
CA GLY A 68 5.43 -3.03 -13.65
C GLY A 68 4.74 -2.80 -12.31
N LEU A 69 3.43 -2.97 -12.28
CA LEU A 69 2.65 -2.79 -11.06
C LEU A 69 2.99 -3.86 -10.01
N ARG A 70 3.21 -5.09 -10.44
CA ARG A 70 3.63 -6.15 -9.52
C ARG A 70 4.97 -5.85 -8.89
N ASN A 71 5.89 -5.31 -9.67
CA ASN A 71 7.19 -4.92 -9.17
C ASN A 71 7.05 -3.81 -8.11
N ASP A 72 6.25 -2.80 -8.40
CA ASP A 72 6.00 -1.72 -7.46
C ASP A 72 5.35 -2.23 -6.19
N TYR A 73 4.40 -3.14 -6.32
CA TYR A 73 3.72 -3.75 -5.19
C TYR A 73 4.74 -4.45 -4.27
N ARG A 74 5.65 -5.21 -4.86
CA ARG A 74 6.67 -5.92 -4.09
C ARG A 74 7.58 -4.95 -3.35
N ILE A 75 7.95 -3.85 -4.00
CA ILE A 75 8.81 -2.85 -3.38
C ILE A 75 8.11 -2.22 -2.18
N ILE A 76 6.85 -1.86 -2.32
CA ILE A 76 6.10 -1.26 -1.22
C ILE A 76 5.94 -2.27 -0.07
N ARG A 77 5.72 -3.53 -0.37
CA ARG A 77 5.59 -4.55 0.67
C ARG A 77 6.89 -4.70 1.46
N VAL A 78 8.02 -4.69 0.78
CA VAL A 78 9.31 -4.76 1.46
C VAL A 78 9.52 -3.55 2.35
N GLU A 79 9.14 -2.36 1.87
CA GLU A 79 9.24 -1.16 2.68
C GLU A 79 8.37 -1.22 3.92
N LEU A 80 7.17 -1.74 3.77
CA LEU A 80 6.25 -1.90 4.91
C LEU A 80 6.82 -2.85 5.95
N GLU A 81 7.36 -3.98 5.51
CA GLU A 81 7.93 -4.96 6.41
C GLU A 81 9.15 -4.41 7.14
N ARG A 82 9.99 -3.69 6.42
CA ARG A 82 11.15 -3.07 7.03
C ARG A 82 10.73 -2.03 8.05
N HIS A 83 9.74 -1.22 7.70
CA HIS A 83 9.23 -0.20 8.60
C HIS A 83 8.68 -0.81 9.88
N ARG A 84 7.92 -1.88 9.74
CA ARG A 84 7.33 -2.57 10.89
C ARG A 84 8.43 -3.16 11.78
N ALA A 85 9.43 -3.76 11.17
CA ALA A 85 10.54 -4.35 11.92
C ALA A 85 11.33 -3.30 12.69
N GLN A 86 11.49 -2.12 12.12
CA GLN A 86 12.28 -1.06 12.73
C GLN A 86 11.50 -0.27 13.77
N HIS A 87 10.22 -0.05 13.55
CA HIS A 87 9.45 0.89 14.36
C HIS A 87 8.26 0.30 15.07
N GLY A 88 7.85 -0.89 14.72
CA GLY A 88 6.78 -1.59 15.41
C GLY A 88 5.38 -1.04 15.16
N CYS A 89 5.21 -0.15 14.21
CA CYS A 89 3.86 0.37 13.93
C CYS A 89 3.04 -0.62 13.14
#